data_bc20958e220cf707b60b21d7a127a3b2
#
_entry.id   bc20958e220cf707b60b21d7a127a3b2
#
_cell.length_a   1.000
_cell.length_b   1.000
_cell.length_c   1.000
_cell.angle_alpha   90.00
_cell.angle_beta   90.00
_cell.angle_gamma   90.00
#
_symmetry.space_group_name_H-M   'P 1'
#
loop_
_entity.id
_entity.type
_entity.pdbx_description
1 polymer ?
#
loop_
_entity_poly.entity_id
_entity_poly.type
_entity_poly.pdbx_seq_one_letter_code
_entity_poly.pdbx_strand_id
1 'polypeptide(L)'
;PHVTVLGAGLAGTEAAWQIARAGVAVTLVEMRPIRRSPAHHSSDFAELVCSNSFGALSSDRAAGLLQEELRRLGSLVIGTADTHAVPAGGALAVDRGRYSAALTEALDQHPLVTIERREQQALPPEDAITVLATGPLTSEPLAEDLRQFTGRADCHFFDAASPIVHGDSIDLSVAFRASRYDKGCLLYTSPSPRDALT
;
A
#
# COMPACT_ATOMS: atom_id res chain seq x y z
N PRO A 1 11.81 8.10 -23.62
CA PRO A 1 11.30 6.86 -23.01
C PRO A 1 9.98 7.15 -22.32
N HIS A 2 9.11 6.15 -22.28
CA HIS A 2 7.83 6.18 -21.59
C HIS A 2 7.70 4.88 -20.78
N VAL A 3 7.14 4.95 -19.57
CA VAL A 3 6.94 3.79 -18.68
C VAL A 3 5.48 3.71 -18.29
N THR A 4 4.93 2.51 -18.27
CA THR A 4 3.60 2.25 -17.71
C THR A 4 3.73 1.61 -16.32
N VAL A 5 3.01 2.13 -15.35
CA VAL A 5 2.92 1.55 -14.00
C VAL A 5 1.51 1.04 -13.79
N LEU A 6 1.38 -0.25 -13.50
CA LEU A 6 0.08 -0.89 -13.25
C LEU A 6 -0.17 -1.02 -11.75
N GLY A 7 -1.22 -0.38 -11.28
CA GLY A 7 -1.63 -0.32 -9.87
C GLY A 7 -1.08 0.90 -9.14
N ALA A 8 -1.98 1.67 -8.52
CA ALA A 8 -1.65 2.86 -7.72
C ALA A 8 -1.75 2.60 -6.20
N GLY A 9 -1.26 1.44 -5.76
CA GLY A 9 -0.96 1.17 -4.36
C GLY A 9 0.32 1.88 -3.92
N LEU A 10 0.82 1.60 -2.71
CA LEU A 10 2.05 2.22 -2.19
C LEU A 10 3.23 2.09 -3.16
N ALA A 11 3.45 0.89 -3.69
CA ALA A 11 4.57 0.61 -4.58
C ALA A 11 4.43 1.32 -5.94
N GLY A 12 3.24 1.30 -6.53
CA GLY A 12 3.03 1.94 -7.84
C GLY A 12 3.02 3.46 -7.77
N THR A 13 2.48 4.03 -6.68
CA THR A 13 2.55 5.46 -6.39
C THR A 13 4.00 5.93 -6.28
N GLU A 14 4.82 5.20 -5.52
CA GLU A 14 6.25 5.51 -5.39
C GLU A 14 7.00 5.35 -6.70
N ALA A 15 6.76 4.25 -7.43
CA ALA A 15 7.39 3.99 -8.72
C ALA A 15 7.08 5.11 -9.74
N ALA A 16 5.81 5.49 -9.88
CA ALA A 16 5.40 6.57 -10.77
C ALA A 16 6.07 7.91 -10.41
N TRP A 17 6.15 8.21 -9.11
CA TRP A 17 6.83 9.42 -8.62
C TRP A 17 8.32 9.42 -8.97
N GLN A 18 9.04 8.32 -8.69
CA GLN A 18 10.48 8.26 -8.94
C GLN A 18 10.81 8.28 -10.43
N ILE A 19 9.99 7.64 -11.27
CA ILE A 19 10.12 7.67 -12.73
C ILE A 19 9.95 9.12 -13.25
N ALA A 20 8.89 9.79 -12.79
CA ALA A 20 8.60 11.15 -13.19
C ALA A 20 9.68 12.14 -12.71
N ARG A 21 10.20 11.99 -11.49
CA ARG A 21 11.34 12.78 -10.98
C ARG A 21 12.62 12.57 -11.78
N ALA A 22 12.81 11.39 -12.35
CA ALA A 22 13.94 11.13 -13.26
C ALA A 22 13.75 11.75 -14.66
N GLY A 23 12.67 12.51 -14.88
CA GLY A 23 12.39 13.18 -16.15
C GLY A 23 11.76 12.25 -17.21
N VAL A 24 11.23 11.12 -16.81
CA VAL A 24 10.60 10.13 -17.70
C VAL A 24 9.08 10.23 -17.61
N ALA A 25 8.41 10.31 -18.76
CA ALA A 25 6.95 10.28 -18.81
C ALA A 25 6.42 8.92 -18.35
N VAL A 26 5.37 8.94 -17.50
CA VAL A 26 4.79 7.73 -16.93
C VAL A 26 3.26 7.74 -17.04
N THR A 27 2.70 6.61 -17.44
CA THR A 27 1.27 6.35 -17.32
C THR A 27 1.01 5.47 -16.10
N LEU A 28 0.28 6.00 -15.14
CA LEU A 28 -0.17 5.25 -13.95
C LEU A 28 -1.59 4.74 -14.17
N VAL A 29 -1.74 3.42 -14.26
CA VAL A 29 -3.03 2.75 -14.47
C VAL A 29 -3.58 2.26 -13.16
N GLU A 30 -4.79 2.69 -12.79
CA GLU A 30 -5.49 2.29 -11.58
C GLU A 30 -6.92 1.86 -11.88
N MET A 31 -7.34 0.71 -11.41
CA MET A 31 -8.67 0.18 -11.70
C MET A 31 -9.80 0.88 -10.95
N ARG A 32 -9.51 1.51 -9.80
CA ARG A 32 -10.51 2.26 -9.03
C ARG A 32 -10.76 3.65 -9.64
N PRO A 33 -11.99 4.15 -9.66
CA PRO A 33 -13.20 3.60 -9.06
C PRO A 33 -13.96 2.60 -9.96
N ILE A 34 -13.53 2.34 -11.20
CA ILE A 34 -14.26 1.51 -12.17
C ILE A 34 -14.43 0.09 -11.65
N ARG A 35 -13.35 -0.50 -11.14
CA ARG A 35 -13.38 -1.77 -10.43
C ARG A 35 -12.80 -1.61 -9.03
N ARG A 36 -13.55 -2.02 -8.04
CA ARG A 36 -13.11 -2.01 -6.63
C ARG A 36 -12.70 -3.42 -6.19
N SER A 37 -11.72 -3.49 -5.31
CA SER A 37 -11.45 -4.70 -4.55
C SER A 37 -12.29 -4.71 -3.26
N PRO A 38 -12.48 -5.86 -2.61
CA PRO A 38 -13.20 -5.93 -1.34
C PRO A 38 -12.58 -5.10 -0.19
N ALA A 39 -11.28 -4.83 -0.27
CA ALA A 39 -10.55 -4.14 0.80
C ALA A 39 -10.50 -2.61 0.65
N HIS A 40 -10.74 -2.07 -0.55
CA HIS A 40 -10.64 -0.63 -0.81
C HIS A 40 -12.00 0.06 -0.71
N HIS A 41 -12.02 1.23 -0.06
CA HIS A 41 -13.21 2.04 0.17
C HIS A 41 -13.23 3.34 -0.62
N SER A 42 -12.05 3.84 -1.02
CA SER A 42 -11.88 5.08 -1.78
C SER A 42 -11.32 4.84 -3.19
N SER A 43 -11.25 5.90 -3.99
CA SER A 43 -10.54 5.93 -5.28
C SER A 43 -9.15 6.53 -5.18
N ASP A 44 -8.74 6.94 -3.98
CA ASP A 44 -7.44 7.56 -3.75
C ASP A 44 -6.30 6.54 -3.88
N PHE A 45 -5.13 7.04 -4.27
CA PHE A 45 -3.93 6.22 -4.39
C PHE A 45 -3.36 5.84 -3.02
N ALA A 46 -2.62 4.75 -2.99
CA ALA A 46 -1.96 4.24 -1.79
C ALA A 46 -2.88 4.14 -0.55
N GLU A 47 -4.16 3.81 -0.75
CA GLU A 47 -5.08 3.58 0.36
C GLU A 47 -4.57 2.47 1.27
N LEU A 48 -4.43 2.79 2.55
CA LEU A 48 -3.96 1.86 3.58
C LEU A 48 -5.12 0.98 4.06
N VAL A 49 -5.23 -0.23 3.57
CA VAL A 49 -6.37 -1.12 3.84
C VAL A 49 -6.22 -1.96 5.11
N CYS A 50 -4.99 -2.28 5.50
CA CYS A 50 -4.71 -3.15 6.65
C CYS A 50 -4.46 -2.35 7.94
N SER A 51 -3.49 -1.45 7.91
CA SER A 51 -3.07 -0.62 9.05
C SER A 51 -2.78 0.79 8.57
N ASN A 52 -2.90 1.78 9.46
CA ASN A 52 -2.45 3.15 9.19
C ASN A 52 -1.00 3.41 9.64
N SER A 53 -0.27 2.35 10.02
CA SER A 53 1.10 2.43 10.54
C SER A 53 2.12 1.85 9.58
N PHE A 54 3.22 2.57 9.40
CA PHE A 54 4.42 2.12 8.68
C PHE A 54 5.44 1.43 9.59
N GLY A 55 5.07 1.15 10.85
CA GLY A 55 5.93 0.53 11.82
C GLY A 55 6.79 1.51 12.63
N ALA A 56 7.82 1.00 13.27
CA ALA A 56 8.65 1.78 14.19
C ALA A 56 9.37 2.95 13.50
N LEU A 57 9.41 4.11 14.19
CA LEU A 57 10.15 5.29 13.74
C LEU A 57 11.67 5.18 13.95
N SER A 58 12.08 4.44 14.98
CA SER A 58 13.48 4.39 15.38
C SER A 58 14.33 3.62 14.37
N SER A 59 15.46 4.19 13.95
CA SER A 59 16.39 3.60 12.96
C SER A 59 17.16 2.38 13.46
N ASP A 60 17.06 2.05 14.76
CA ASP A 60 17.54 0.77 15.31
C ASP A 60 16.59 -0.40 15.01
N ARG A 61 15.46 -0.13 14.39
CA ARG A 61 14.47 -1.09 13.92
C ARG A 61 14.44 -1.13 12.40
N ALA A 62 14.25 -2.33 11.84
CA ALA A 62 14.24 -2.51 10.39
C ALA A 62 13.27 -1.57 9.66
N ALA A 63 12.05 -1.38 10.19
CA ALA A 63 11.07 -0.46 9.60
C ALA A 63 11.56 1.00 9.63
N GLY A 64 12.12 1.46 10.75
CA GLY A 64 12.62 2.83 10.88
C GLY A 64 13.85 3.07 10.02
N LEU A 65 14.75 2.08 9.91
CA LEU A 65 15.90 2.17 9.01
C LEU A 65 15.45 2.29 7.54
N LEU A 66 14.52 1.45 7.10
CA LEU A 66 13.96 1.53 5.75
C LEU A 66 13.31 2.91 5.49
N GLN A 67 12.55 3.43 6.45
CA GLN A 67 11.95 4.76 6.33
C GLN A 67 13.02 5.83 6.15
N GLU A 68 14.12 5.76 6.89
CA GLU A 68 15.22 6.73 6.77
C GLU A 68 15.92 6.64 5.40
N GLU A 69 16.15 5.44 4.89
CA GLU A 69 16.68 5.23 3.55
C GLU A 69 15.75 5.81 2.48
N LEU A 70 14.44 5.57 2.59
CA LEU A 70 13.45 6.11 1.68
C LEU A 70 13.38 7.65 1.75
N ARG A 71 13.52 8.27 2.92
CA ARG A 71 13.61 9.74 3.05
C ARG A 71 14.80 10.28 2.27
N ARG A 72 15.96 9.65 2.38
CA ARG A 72 17.18 10.04 1.65
C ARG A 72 17.03 9.88 0.14
N LEU A 73 16.24 8.91 -0.31
CA LEU A 73 15.89 8.72 -1.73
C LEU A 73 14.82 9.71 -2.21
N GLY A 74 14.24 10.51 -1.33
CA GLY A 74 13.18 11.46 -1.65
C GLY A 74 11.87 10.77 -1.99
N SER A 75 11.52 9.74 -1.23
CA SER A 75 10.26 9.02 -1.34
C SER A 75 9.06 9.93 -1.15
N LEU A 76 8.11 9.89 -2.07
CA LEU A 76 6.83 10.55 -1.92
C LEU A 76 6.00 9.91 -0.80
N VAL A 77 5.97 8.58 -0.77
CA VAL A 77 5.20 7.79 0.19
C VAL A 77 5.60 8.13 1.64
N ILE A 78 6.89 8.11 1.95
CA ILE A 78 7.35 8.40 3.32
C ILE A 78 7.33 9.90 3.62
N GLY A 79 7.69 10.77 2.69
CA GLY A 79 7.59 12.22 2.86
C GLY A 79 6.16 12.68 3.16
N THR A 80 5.18 12.12 2.46
CA THR A 80 3.76 12.38 2.74
C THR A 80 3.31 11.77 4.07
N ALA A 81 3.84 10.60 4.44
CA ALA A 81 3.54 9.99 5.73
C ALA A 81 4.03 10.87 6.91
N ASP A 82 5.22 11.45 6.78
CA ASP A 82 5.78 12.36 7.80
C ASP A 82 4.91 13.61 7.98
N THR A 83 4.35 14.18 6.91
CA THR A 83 3.50 15.38 6.96
C THR A 83 2.08 15.11 7.45
N HIS A 84 1.61 13.87 7.36
CA HIS A 84 0.26 13.46 7.77
C HIS A 84 0.28 12.50 8.97
N ALA A 85 1.39 12.53 9.73
CA ALA A 85 1.56 11.68 10.89
C ALA A 85 0.57 12.03 12.00
N VAL A 86 0.08 11.00 12.68
CA VAL A 86 -0.76 11.11 13.88
C VAL A 86 -0.04 10.48 15.08
N PRO A 87 -0.33 10.91 16.31
CA PRO A 87 0.32 10.35 17.50
C PRO A 87 0.08 8.84 17.61
N ALA A 88 1.15 8.05 17.62
CA ALA A 88 1.13 6.60 17.72
C ALA A 88 2.34 6.04 18.50
N GLY A 89 2.78 6.73 19.53
CA GLY A 89 3.95 6.35 20.33
C GLY A 89 5.22 6.33 19.50
N GLY A 90 5.91 5.18 19.44
CA GLY A 90 7.15 5.02 18.66
C GLY A 90 6.94 4.54 17.22
N ALA A 91 5.74 4.63 16.67
CA ALA A 91 5.42 4.21 15.31
C ALA A 91 5.06 5.41 14.42
N LEU A 92 5.40 5.32 13.13
CA LEU A 92 4.90 6.24 12.11
C LEU A 92 3.49 5.78 11.71
N ALA A 93 2.47 6.45 12.21
CA ALA A 93 1.09 6.24 11.80
C ALA A 93 0.53 7.52 11.17
N VAL A 94 -0.43 7.39 10.27
CA VAL A 94 -0.96 8.50 9.48
C VAL A 94 -2.49 8.60 9.56
N ASP A 95 -3.02 9.79 9.31
CA ASP A 95 -4.41 9.97 8.91
C ASP A 95 -4.60 9.38 7.50
N ARG A 96 -5.28 8.24 7.40
CA ARG A 96 -5.42 7.50 6.13
C ARG A 96 -6.02 8.34 5.01
N GLY A 97 -7.07 9.08 5.30
CA GLY A 97 -7.78 9.86 4.29
C GLY A 97 -6.94 11.00 3.75
N ARG A 98 -6.35 11.80 4.64
CA ARG A 98 -5.48 12.92 4.25
C ARG A 98 -4.23 12.45 3.54
N TYR A 99 -3.65 11.35 4.00
CA TYR A 99 -2.47 10.74 3.41
C TYR A 99 -2.71 10.30 1.95
N SER A 100 -3.76 9.51 1.71
CA SER A 100 -4.09 9.01 0.38
C SER A 100 -4.51 10.14 -0.57
N ALA A 101 -5.27 11.12 -0.09
CA ALA A 101 -5.66 12.28 -0.88
C ALA A 101 -4.42 13.10 -1.30
N ALA A 102 -3.47 13.35 -0.40
CA ALA A 102 -2.26 14.10 -0.71
C ALA A 102 -1.35 13.38 -1.73
N LEU A 103 -1.23 12.06 -1.64
CA LEU A 103 -0.51 11.27 -2.64
C LEU A 103 -1.18 11.30 -4.00
N THR A 104 -2.51 11.22 -4.03
CA THR A 104 -3.30 11.30 -5.26
C THR A 104 -3.09 12.66 -5.93
N GLU A 105 -3.21 13.74 -5.16
CA GLU A 105 -3.02 15.10 -5.64
C GLU A 105 -1.60 15.34 -6.17
N ALA A 106 -0.58 14.87 -5.46
CA ALA A 106 0.81 15.04 -5.87
C ALA A 106 1.12 14.41 -7.24
N LEU A 107 0.54 13.23 -7.53
CA LEU A 107 0.71 12.57 -8.82
C LEU A 107 -0.17 13.20 -9.91
N ASP A 108 -1.39 13.60 -9.57
CA ASP A 108 -2.31 14.23 -10.53
C ASP A 108 -1.79 15.58 -11.04
N GLN A 109 -1.10 16.31 -10.18
CA GLN A 109 -0.48 17.60 -10.55
C GLN A 109 0.88 17.48 -11.22
N HIS A 110 1.47 16.28 -11.26
CA HIS A 110 2.82 16.13 -11.82
C HIS A 110 2.80 16.11 -13.36
N PRO A 111 3.53 17.01 -14.06
CA PRO A 111 3.41 17.20 -15.52
C PRO A 111 3.85 15.99 -16.36
N LEU A 112 4.63 15.07 -15.80
CA LEU A 112 5.07 13.84 -16.48
C LEU A 112 4.25 12.60 -16.11
N VAL A 113 3.21 12.75 -15.27
CA VAL A 113 2.33 11.65 -14.89
C VAL A 113 1.00 11.77 -15.62
N THR A 114 0.62 10.72 -16.32
CA THR A 114 -0.72 10.55 -16.89
C THR A 114 -1.46 9.49 -16.10
N ILE A 115 -2.62 9.82 -15.58
CA ILE A 115 -3.44 8.88 -14.80
C ILE A 115 -4.52 8.29 -15.70
N GLU A 116 -4.55 6.95 -15.78
CA GLU A 116 -5.61 6.21 -16.46
C GLU A 116 -6.42 5.39 -15.46
N ARG A 117 -7.68 5.73 -15.33
CA ARG A 117 -8.65 5.00 -14.47
C ARG A 117 -9.31 3.91 -15.29
N ARG A 118 -8.69 2.74 -15.33
CA ARG A 118 -9.22 1.54 -16.02
C ARG A 118 -8.65 0.27 -15.43
N GLU A 119 -9.36 -0.82 -15.60
CA GLU A 119 -8.81 -2.14 -15.31
C GLU A 119 -7.88 -2.59 -16.44
N GLN A 120 -6.67 -3.02 -16.08
CA GLN A 120 -5.78 -3.73 -16.98
C GLN A 120 -6.02 -5.23 -16.84
N GLN A 121 -6.47 -5.87 -17.91
CA GLN A 121 -6.86 -7.29 -17.88
C GLN A 121 -5.79 -8.24 -18.44
N ALA A 122 -4.83 -7.70 -19.18
CA ALA A 122 -3.72 -8.44 -19.77
C ALA A 122 -2.42 -7.67 -19.62
N LEU A 123 -1.29 -8.35 -19.67
CA LEU A 123 0.01 -7.72 -19.69
C LEU A 123 0.16 -6.82 -20.94
N PRO A 124 0.82 -5.67 -20.82
CA PRO A 124 1.17 -4.86 -21.98
C PRO A 124 2.08 -5.62 -22.97
N PRO A 125 2.22 -5.13 -24.22
CA PRO A 125 3.13 -5.72 -25.20
C PRO A 125 4.57 -5.81 -24.68
N GLU A 126 5.33 -6.81 -25.16
CA GLU A 126 6.70 -7.08 -24.70
C GLU A 126 7.70 -5.94 -24.92
N ASP A 127 7.43 -5.06 -25.88
CA ASP A 127 8.25 -3.87 -26.13
C ASP A 127 7.93 -2.68 -25.22
N ALA A 128 6.87 -2.76 -24.42
CA ALA A 128 6.49 -1.74 -23.47
C ALA A 128 7.23 -1.89 -22.13
N ILE A 129 7.91 -0.83 -21.69
CA ILE A 129 8.51 -0.81 -20.35
C ILE A 129 7.39 -0.69 -19.31
N THR A 130 7.20 -1.74 -18.54
CA THR A 130 6.09 -1.81 -17.58
C THR A 130 6.57 -2.18 -16.18
N VAL A 131 6.06 -1.46 -15.18
CA VAL A 131 6.19 -1.79 -13.76
C VAL A 131 4.89 -2.38 -13.27
N LEU A 132 4.90 -3.66 -12.89
CA LEU A 132 3.75 -4.34 -12.32
C LEU A 132 3.72 -4.13 -10.80
N ALA A 133 2.80 -3.32 -10.31
CA ALA A 133 2.67 -2.92 -8.90
C ALA A 133 1.25 -3.11 -8.36
N THR A 134 0.52 -4.08 -8.90
CA THR A 134 -0.90 -4.34 -8.59
C THR A 134 -1.13 -4.98 -7.22
N GLY A 135 -0.06 -5.49 -6.60
CA GLY A 135 -0.10 -6.04 -5.24
C GLY A 135 -0.94 -7.33 -5.10
N PRO A 136 -1.33 -7.68 -3.86
CA PRO A 136 -2.02 -8.94 -3.58
C PRO A 136 -3.48 -8.97 -4.07
N LEU A 137 -4.05 -7.81 -4.42
CA LEU A 137 -5.43 -7.69 -4.90
C LEU A 137 -5.49 -7.49 -6.42
N THR A 138 -4.54 -8.05 -7.15
CA THR A 138 -4.52 -8.09 -8.62
C THR A 138 -5.80 -8.73 -9.14
N SER A 139 -6.40 -8.13 -10.18
CA SER A 139 -7.63 -8.65 -10.77
C SER A 139 -7.39 -10.02 -11.41
N GLU A 140 -8.39 -10.91 -11.34
CA GLU A 140 -8.25 -12.29 -11.81
C GLU A 140 -7.82 -12.40 -13.29
N PRO A 141 -8.34 -11.57 -14.22
CA PRO A 141 -7.87 -11.64 -15.62
C PRO A 141 -6.37 -11.35 -15.75
N LEU A 142 -5.87 -10.31 -15.08
CA LEU A 142 -4.44 -9.96 -15.10
C LEU A 142 -3.59 -11.01 -14.37
N ALA A 143 -4.09 -11.56 -13.28
CA ALA A 143 -3.40 -12.60 -12.53
C ALA A 143 -3.24 -13.89 -13.37
N GLU A 144 -4.27 -14.25 -14.14
CA GLU A 144 -4.21 -15.39 -15.03
C GLU A 144 -3.21 -15.18 -16.17
N ASP A 145 -3.23 -14.01 -16.79
CA ASP A 145 -2.28 -13.67 -17.84
C ASP A 145 -0.83 -13.67 -17.32
N LEU A 146 -0.62 -13.19 -16.09
CA LEU A 146 0.68 -13.23 -15.41
C LEU A 146 1.15 -14.68 -15.11
N ARG A 147 0.23 -15.58 -14.72
CA ARG A 147 0.56 -17.01 -14.55
C ARG A 147 1.01 -17.63 -15.86
N GLN A 148 0.30 -17.32 -16.96
CA GLN A 148 0.66 -17.81 -18.30
C GLN A 148 2.04 -17.26 -18.75
N PHE A 149 2.28 -15.98 -18.55
CA PHE A 149 3.55 -15.32 -18.89
C PHE A 149 4.74 -15.91 -18.12
N THR A 150 4.56 -16.13 -16.81
CA THR A 150 5.64 -16.66 -15.96
C THR A 150 5.82 -18.18 -16.04
N GLY A 151 4.85 -18.90 -16.58
CA GLY A 151 4.80 -20.36 -16.59
C GLY A 151 4.65 -20.97 -15.18
N ARG A 152 4.23 -20.16 -14.18
CA ARG A 152 4.15 -20.55 -12.77
C ARG A 152 2.69 -20.64 -12.34
N ALA A 153 2.26 -21.84 -11.96
CA ALA A 153 0.92 -22.06 -11.40
C ALA A 153 0.77 -21.54 -9.95
N ASP A 154 1.89 -21.24 -9.29
CA ASP A 154 1.98 -20.85 -7.87
C ASP A 154 2.00 -19.34 -7.63
N CYS A 155 1.65 -18.53 -8.61
CA CYS A 155 1.38 -17.11 -8.42
C CYS A 155 0.07 -16.94 -7.64
N HIS A 156 0.17 -16.97 -6.31
CA HIS A 156 -0.97 -16.77 -5.42
C HIS A 156 -1.04 -15.32 -4.96
N PHE A 157 -2.21 -14.74 -5.12
CA PHE A 157 -2.52 -13.40 -4.62
C PHE A 157 -3.45 -13.55 -3.43
N PHE A 158 -2.97 -13.20 -2.23
CA PHE A 158 -3.73 -13.30 -0.99
C PHE A 158 -4.13 -11.91 -0.52
N ASP A 159 -5.38 -11.78 -0.09
CA ASP A 159 -5.81 -10.61 0.65
C ASP A 159 -5.13 -10.62 2.03
N ALA A 160 -4.35 -9.58 2.30
CA ALA A 160 -3.69 -9.38 3.58
C ALA A 160 -4.54 -8.56 4.57
N ALA A 161 -5.80 -8.29 4.24
CA ALA A 161 -6.70 -7.58 5.14
C ALA A 161 -6.90 -8.40 6.43
N SER A 162 -6.67 -7.75 7.57
CA SER A 162 -6.92 -8.36 8.86
C SER A 162 -8.42 -8.62 9.03
N PRO A 163 -8.83 -9.80 9.48
CA PRO A 163 -10.23 -10.07 9.77
C PRO A 163 -10.72 -9.12 10.88
N ILE A 164 -11.82 -8.45 10.63
CA ILE A 164 -12.51 -7.61 11.62
C ILE A 164 -13.66 -8.43 12.18
N VAL A 165 -13.68 -8.63 13.50
CA VAL A 165 -14.73 -9.34 14.20
C VAL A 165 -15.47 -8.39 15.15
N HIS A 166 -16.75 -8.66 15.39
CA HIS A 166 -17.49 -7.91 16.40
C HIS A 166 -16.94 -8.22 17.80
N GLY A 167 -16.77 -7.18 18.64
CA GLY A 167 -16.20 -7.34 19.97
C GLY A 167 -17.00 -8.26 20.89
N ASP A 168 -18.32 -8.31 20.70
CA ASP A 168 -19.25 -9.20 21.40
C ASP A 168 -19.22 -10.64 20.90
N SER A 169 -18.62 -10.90 19.75
CA SER A 169 -18.38 -12.27 19.25
C SER A 169 -17.11 -12.92 19.82
N ILE A 170 -16.32 -12.17 20.60
CA ILE A 170 -15.08 -12.68 21.18
C ILE A 170 -15.40 -13.38 22.50
N ASP A 171 -15.10 -14.68 22.58
CA ASP A 171 -15.19 -15.43 23.83
C ASP A 171 -14.01 -15.07 24.75
N LEU A 172 -14.27 -14.19 25.73
CA LEU A 172 -13.27 -13.74 26.69
C LEU A 172 -12.89 -14.82 27.73
N SER A 173 -13.53 -16.01 27.72
CA SER A 173 -13.09 -17.15 28.53
C SER A 173 -11.88 -17.87 27.91
N VAL A 174 -11.67 -17.69 26.59
CA VAL A 174 -10.58 -18.28 25.80
C VAL A 174 -9.59 -17.20 25.35
N ALA A 175 -10.11 -16.02 24.99
CA ALA A 175 -9.30 -14.89 24.56
C ALA A 175 -9.06 -13.90 25.70
N PHE A 176 -7.89 -13.32 25.77
CA PHE A 176 -7.54 -12.30 26.76
C PHE A 176 -6.96 -11.04 26.08
N ARG A 177 -7.13 -9.90 26.75
CA ARG A 177 -6.53 -8.66 26.30
C ARG A 177 -5.08 -8.57 26.76
N ALA A 178 -4.16 -8.48 25.83
CA ALA A 178 -2.75 -8.26 26.14
C ALA A 178 -2.13 -7.27 25.16
N SER A 179 -1.12 -6.54 25.61
CA SER A 179 -0.26 -5.81 24.71
C SER A 179 1.02 -6.60 24.47
N ARG A 180 1.56 -6.52 23.26
CA ARG A 180 2.84 -7.12 22.94
C ARG A 180 3.92 -6.48 23.83
N TYR A 181 4.70 -7.31 24.52
CA TYR A 181 5.75 -6.88 25.44
C TYR A 181 5.28 -6.12 26.67
N ASP A 182 4.05 -6.32 27.11
CA ASP A 182 3.47 -5.70 28.31
C ASP A 182 3.60 -4.17 28.36
N LYS A 183 3.71 -3.54 27.20
CA LYS A 183 3.67 -2.09 27.03
C LYS A 183 2.23 -1.66 27.14
N GLY A 184 1.85 -1.11 28.31
CA GLY A 184 0.51 -0.64 28.55
C GLY A 184 -0.06 0.12 27.36
N CYS A 185 -1.10 -0.46 26.75
CA CYS A 185 -1.75 0.12 25.57
C CYS A 185 -2.70 1.21 26.02
N LEU A 186 -2.34 2.44 25.86
CA LEU A 186 -3.27 3.55 25.87
C LEU A 186 -3.72 3.83 24.43
N LEU A 187 -4.87 3.30 24.07
CA LEU A 187 -5.85 3.81 23.11
C LEU A 187 -5.71 3.54 21.60
N TYR A 188 -4.58 3.20 21.00
CA TYR A 188 -4.50 3.07 19.53
C TYR A 188 -3.55 1.97 19.03
N THR A 189 -3.53 0.82 19.64
CA THR A 189 -2.93 -0.33 18.97
C THR A 189 -4.03 -1.12 18.30
N SER A 190 -4.13 -1.02 16.98
CA SER A 190 -4.77 -2.07 16.21
C SER A 190 -3.96 -3.35 16.48
N PRO A 191 -4.54 -4.41 17.04
CA PRO A 191 -3.82 -5.67 17.21
C PRO A 191 -3.42 -6.15 15.83
N SER A 192 -2.11 -6.31 15.61
CA SER A 192 -1.65 -7.00 14.41
C SER A 192 -2.14 -8.46 14.48
N PRO A 193 -2.55 -9.11 13.39
CA PRO A 193 -2.91 -10.52 13.38
C PRO A 193 -1.82 -11.44 13.92
N ARG A 194 -0.57 -10.98 13.96
CA ARG A 194 0.55 -11.69 14.59
C ARG A 194 0.54 -11.62 16.12
N ASP A 195 -0.21 -10.70 16.70
CA ASP A 195 -0.28 -10.53 18.15
C ASP A 195 -1.40 -11.39 18.78
N ALA A 196 -2.25 -12.01 17.94
CA ALA A 196 -3.34 -12.89 18.38
C ALA A 196 -2.96 -14.39 18.44
N LEU A 197 -1.72 -14.76 18.07
CA LEU A 197 -1.27 -16.15 17.91
C LEU A 197 -0.08 -16.53 18.82
N THR A 198 0.17 -15.76 19.89
CA THR A 198 1.17 -16.16 20.93
C THR A 198 0.61 -16.14 22.30
#